data_f2e7da41b0847ebaf7e2527477039925
#
_entry.id   f2e7da41b0847ebaf7e2527477039925
#
_cell.length_a   1.000
_cell.length_b   1.000
_cell.length_c   1.000
_cell.angle_alpha   90.00
_cell.angle_beta   90.00
_cell.angle_gamma   90.00
#
_symmetry.space_group_name_H-M   'P 1'
#
loop_
_entity.id
_entity.type
_entity.pdbx_description
1 polymer ?
#
loop_
_entity_poly.entity_id
_entity_poly.type
_entity_poly.pdbx_seq_one_letter_code
_entity_poly.pdbx_strand_id
1 'polypeptide(L)'
;MIDIGMLALFMAIVAVAGLGFMLLRRRPHENNPELASLLGDTQQILNDRFTAQERTLREMLTSQERNTSQSLSTLNERLAIIREAQKNIADVSEQVTGLRGILDNKQARGAFGEFQLEELVSNALPSGAYQFQATLSNGKRADCLLKLPDPPGPTVIDSKFPLESYRRLIEAPDADARKTCRRQFAGDIATHLDAIAQKYIITGETSENALMFVPSESIYSEIHSHHEAIVQKSYRSRVYIVSPSTLWATMNTMRAIFRDVHMREQADIIQNEVVRMLEDVGRLDHRINSLERTYSQMGEEFRKVRISTDKIIKRGAGIESLEFEQSAGTIDNPTNT
;
A
#
# COMPACT_ATOMS: atom_id res chain seq x y z
N MET A 1 -19.43 -6.40 -9.93
CA MET A 1 -18.11 -5.72 -9.89
C MET A 1 -17.17 -6.57 -10.72
N ILE A 2 -16.78 -6.08 -11.88
CA ILE A 2 -15.85 -6.81 -12.76
C ILE A 2 -14.47 -6.64 -12.13
N ASP A 3 -13.85 -7.77 -11.82
CA ASP A 3 -12.55 -7.84 -11.15
C ASP A 3 -11.48 -7.15 -12.02
N ILE A 4 -10.88 -6.07 -11.52
CA ILE A 4 -9.86 -5.27 -12.22
C ILE A 4 -8.69 -6.16 -12.66
N GLY A 5 -8.42 -7.25 -11.92
CA GLY A 5 -7.43 -8.26 -12.28
C GLY A 5 -7.76 -9.03 -13.58
N MET A 6 -9.04 -9.34 -13.81
CA MET A 6 -9.49 -9.97 -15.05
C MET A 6 -9.38 -9.05 -16.25
N LEU A 7 -9.62 -7.75 -16.06
CA LEU A 7 -9.52 -6.76 -17.14
C LEU A 7 -8.06 -6.55 -17.57
N ALA A 8 -7.14 -6.50 -16.61
CA ALA A 8 -5.70 -6.40 -16.89
C ALA A 8 -5.16 -7.64 -17.60
N LEU A 9 -5.60 -8.83 -17.19
CA LEU A 9 -5.22 -10.09 -17.84
C LEU A 9 -5.75 -10.16 -19.28
N PHE A 10 -6.99 -9.73 -19.51
CA PHE A 10 -7.59 -9.69 -20.84
C PHE A 10 -6.87 -8.72 -21.78
N MET A 11 -6.51 -7.54 -21.30
CA MET A 11 -5.73 -6.55 -22.07
C MET A 11 -4.32 -7.06 -22.41
N ALA A 12 -3.67 -7.77 -21.47
CA ALA A 12 -2.36 -8.40 -21.73
C ALA A 12 -2.45 -9.50 -22.80
N ILE A 13 -3.48 -10.34 -22.78
CA ILE A 13 -3.73 -11.37 -23.77
C ILE A 13 -4.02 -10.77 -25.15
N VAL A 14 -4.80 -9.71 -25.23
CA VAL A 14 -5.11 -8.99 -26.48
C VAL A 14 -3.84 -8.32 -27.05
N ALA A 15 -3.00 -7.74 -26.20
CA ALA A 15 -1.73 -7.15 -26.63
C ALA A 15 -0.75 -8.19 -27.18
N VAL A 16 -0.63 -9.35 -26.53
CA VAL A 16 0.22 -10.47 -27.01
C VAL A 16 -0.32 -11.08 -28.29
N ALA A 17 -1.65 -11.25 -28.41
CA ALA A 17 -2.30 -11.74 -29.62
C ALA A 17 -2.16 -10.75 -30.79
N GLY A 18 -2.26 -9.44 -30.51
CA GLY A 18 -2.06 -8.38 -31.52
C GLY A 18 -0.61 -8.35 -32.04
N LEU A 19 0.36 -8.50 -31.13
CA LEU A 19 1.77 -8.59 -31.50
C LEU A 19 2.09 -9.84 -32.30
N GLY A 20 1.52 -10.99 -31.92
CA GLY A 20 1.65 -12.27 -32.62
C GLY A 20 1.04 -12.20 -34.03
N PHE A 21 -0.15 -11.56 -34.18
CA PHE A 21 -0.79 -11.38 -35.49
C PHE A 21 -0.01 -10.40 -36.39
N MET A 22 0.62 -9.38 -35.84
CA MET A 22 1.44 -8.43 -36.59
C MET A 22 2.76 -9.09 -37.08
N LEU A 23 3.33 -10.00 -36.30
CA LEU A 23 4.50 -10.79 -36.68
C LEU A 23 4.18 -11.84 -37.77
N LEU A 24 3.01 -12.48 -37.71
CA LEU A 24 2.54 -13.46 -38.70
C LEU A 24 2.18 -12.84 -40.07
N ARG A 25 1.88 -11.55 -40.12
CA ARG A 25 1.53 -10.85 -41.38
C ARG A 25 2.74 -10.36 -42.18
N ARG A 26 3.95 -10.40 -41.62
CA ARG A 26 5.20 -10.12 -42.35
C ARG A 26 5.61 -11.39 -43.11
N ARG A 27 5.56 -11.32 -44.44
CA ARG A 27 6.00 -12.38 -45.37
C ARG A 27 7.44 -12.81 -45.06
N PRO A 28 7.78 -14.09 -45.18
CA PRO A 28 9.12 -14.57 -44.91
C PRO A 28 10.08 -14.03 -45.98
N HIS A 29 10.98 -13.14 -45.54
CA HIS A 29 12.16 -12.79 -46.31
C HIS A 29 13.32 -13.52 -45.68
N GLU A 30 13.91 -14.45 -46.48
CA GLU A 30 15.12 -15.21 -46.31
C GLU A 30 15.60 -15.57 -44.90
N ASN A 31 15.52 -16.87 -44.63
CA ASN A 31 16.07 -17.55 -43.46
C ASN A 31 17.52 -17.16 -43.21
N ASN A 32 17.76 -16.33 -42.25
CA ASN A 32 19.06 -16.20 -41.62
C ASN A 32 19.02 -17.04 -40.33
N PRO A 33 19.62 -18.26 -40.32
CA PRO A 33 19.49 -19.19 -39.20
C PRO A 33 20.08 -18.63 -37.89
N GLU A 34 21.02 -17.70 -37.98
CA GLU A 34 21.56 -17.00 -36.80
C GLU A 34 20.57 -16.05 -36.14
N LEU A 35 19.73 -15.36 -36.94
CA LEU A 35 18.71 -14.44 -36.38
C LEU A 35 17.56 -15.23 -35.73
N ALA A 36 17.20 -16.39 -36.29
CA ALA A 36 16.17 -17.27 -35.74
C ALA A 36 16.63 -17.91 -34.41
N SER A 37 17.93 -18.27 -34.29
CA SER A 37 18.48 -18.78 -33.03
C SER A 37 18.54 -17.68 -31.95
N LEU A 38 18.96 -16.46 -32.28
CA LEU A 38 18.98 -15.32 -31.35
C LEU A 38 17.57 -14.91 -30.87
N LEU A 39 16.57 -14.97 -31.74
CA LEU A 39 15.17 -14.74 -31.35
C LEU A 39 14.64 -15.90 -30.50
N GLY A 40 15.01 -17.13 -30.76
CA GLY A 40 14.68 -18.29 -29.95
C GLY A 40 15.30 -18.19 -28.54
N ASP A 41 16.58 -17.85 -28.46
CA ASP A 41 17.27 -17.69 -27.18
C ASP A 41 16.71 -16.51 -26.34
N THR A 42 16.38 -15.39 -26.99
CA THR A 42 15.74 -14.25 -26.29
C THR A 42 14.32 -14.57 -25.82
N GLN A 43 13.55 -15.34 -26.59
CA GLN A 43 12.23 -15.81 -26.21
C GLN A 43 12.29 -16.79 -25.03
N GLN A 44 13.31 -17.65 -25.02
CA GLN A 44 13.55 -18.59 -23.93
C GLN A 44 13.95 -17.86 -22.63
N ILE A 45 14.87 -16.90 -22.72
CA ILE A 45 15.28 -16.06 -21.58
C ILE A 45 14.09 -15.24 -21.02
N LEU A 46 13.23 -14.70 -21.89
CA LEU A 46 12.01 -14.00 -21.46
C LEU A 46 11.02 -14.95 -20.76
N ASN A 47 10.82 -16.13 -21.31
CA ASN A 47 9.92 -17.13 -20.73
C ASN A 47 10.45 -17.65 -19.37
N ASP A 48 11.74 -17.85 -19.25
CA ASP A 48 12.40 -18.24 -17.99
C ASP A 48 12.30 -17.12 -16.94
N ARG A 49 12.43 -15.87 -17.36
CA ARG A 49 12.22 -14.72 -16.46
C ARG A 49 10.76 -14.55 -16.03
N PHE A 50 9.80 -14.75 -16.94
CA PHE A 50 8.38 -14.71 -16.62
C PHE A 50 7.99 -15.82 -15.64
N THR A 51 8.45 -17.05 -15.86
CA THR A 51 8.20 -18.18 -14.94
C THR A 51 8.88 -18.00 -13.59
N ALA A 52 10.08 -17.44 -13.54
CA ALA A 52 10.77 -17.10 -12.30
C ALA A 52 10.02 -15.99 -11.53
N GLN A 53 9.52 -14.99 -12.24
CA GLN A 53 8.77 -13.87 -11.65
C GLN A 53 7.38 -14.32 -11.14
N GLU A 54 6.69 -15.19 -11.87
CA GLU A 54 5.45 -15.82 -11.44
C GLU A 54 5.64 -16.68 -10.17
N ARG A 55 6.75 -17.40 -10.11
CA ARG A 55 7.10 -18.20 -8.94
C ARG A 55 7.38 -17.33 -7.71
N THR A 56 8.13 -16.25 -7.89
CA THR A 56 8.41 -15.28 -6.82
C THR A 56 7.14 -14.60 -6.33
N LEU A 57 6.22 -14.23 -7.22
CA LEU A 57 4.91 -13.67 -6.87
C LEU A 57 4.04 -14.68 -6.10
N ARG A 58 4.01 -15.93 -6.51
CA ARG A 58 3.28 -16.99 -5.79
C ARG A 58 3.88 -17.25 -4.41
N GLU A 59 5.20 -17.27 -4.30
CA GLU A 59 5.90 -17.41 -3.01
C GLU A 59 5.65 -16.20 -2.09
N MET A 60 5.63 -14.98 -2.62
CA MET A 60 5.24 -13.78 -1.87
C MET A 60 3.79 -13.83 -1.40
N LEU A 61 2.85 -14.20 -2.26
CA LEU A 61 1.43 -14.32 -1.89
C LEU A 61 1.21 -15.39 -0.82
N THR A 62 1.81 -16.56 -0.96
CA THR A 62 1.71 -17.63 0.06
C THR A 62 2.39 -17.27 1.37
N SER A 63 3.50 -16.53 1.34
CA SER A 63 4.15 -16.02 2.55
C SER A 63 3.30 -14.95 3.22
N GLN A 64 2.66 -14.09 2.43
CA GLN A 64 1.74 -13.06 2.92
C GLN A 64 0.48 -13.67 3.56
N GLU A 65 -0.11 -14.71 2.96
CA GLU A 65 -1.24 -15.45 3.55
C GLU A 65 -0.85 -16.13 4.86
N ARG A 66 0.33 -16.77 4.93
CA ARG A 66 0.84 -17.36 6.16
C ARG A 66 1.09 -16.31 7.24
N ASN A 67 1.72 -15.18 6.90
CA ASN A 67 1.94 -14.08 7.84
C ASN A 67 0.63 -13.46 8.34
N THR A 68 -0.37 -13.34 7.45
CA THR A 68 -1.70 -12.84 7.83
C THR A 68 -2.44 -13.83 8.73
N SER A 69 -2.41 -15.12 8.42
CA SER A 69 -3.00 -16.18 9.24
C SER A 69 -2.32 -16.28 10.61
N GLN A 70 -0.99 -16.17 10.64
CA GLN A 70 -0.20 -16.17 11.87
C GLN A 70 -0.46 -14.91 12.73
N SER A 71 -0.62 -13.76 12.10
CA SER A 71 -1.03 -12.52 12.75
C SER A 71 -2.44 -12.61 13.33
N LEU A 72 -3.39 -13.23 12.60
CA LEU A 72 -4.76 -13.48 13.08
C LEU A 72 -4.77 -14.47 14.25
N SER A 73 -3.96 -15.52 14.20
CA SER A 73 -3.80 -16.47 15.30
C SER A 73 -3.24 -15.78 16.56
N THR A 74 -2.16 -14.99 16.40
CA THR A 74 -1.57 -14.20 17.48
C THR A 74 -2.56 -13.15 18.03
N LEU A 75 -3.39 -12.57 17.18
CA LEU A 75 -4.47 -11.65 17.57
C LEU A 75 -5.55 -12.38 18.39
N ASN A 76 -5.95 -13.57 17.99
CA ASN A 76 -6.91 -14.39 18.74
C ASN A 76 -6.34 -14.84 20.09
N GLU A 77 -5.06 -15.22 20.16
CA GLU A 77 -4.38 -15.51 21.43
C GLU A 77 -4.32 -14.26 22.34
N ARG A 78 -3.97 -13.11 21.79
CA ARG A 78 -3.95 -11.86 22.56
C ARG A 78 -5.35 -11.43 23.00
N LEU A 79 -6.38 -11.65 22.18
CA LEU A 79 -7.77 -11.42 22.56
C LEU A 79 -8.25 -12.40 23.65
N ALA A 80 -7.78 -13.64 23.63
CA ALA A 80 -8.03 -14.60 24.71
C ALA A 80 -7.38 -14.16 26.02
N ILE A 81 -6.09 -13.70 25.96
CA ILE A 81 -5.36 -13.14 27.10
C ILE A 81 -6.05 -11.87 27.63
N ILE A 82 -6.56 -11.01 26.75
CA ILE A 82 -7.31 -9.80 27.12
C ILE A 82 -8.64 -10.18 27.78
N ARG A 83 -9.35 -11.19 27.28
CA ARG A 83 -10.58 -11.71 27.92
C ARG A 83 -10.30 -12.29 29.29
N GLU A 84 -9.20 -13.00 29.44
CA GLU A 84 -8.79 -13.57 30.74
C GLU A 84 -8.30 -12.46 31.68
N ALA A 85 -7.56 -11.48 31.19
CA ALA A 85 -7.20 -10.27 31.93
C ALA A 85 -8.44 -9.44 32.32
N GLN A 86 -9.44 -9.31 31.46
CA GLN A 86 -10.71 -8.65 31.80
C GLN A 86 -11.48 -9.40 32.89
N LYS A 87 -11.47 -10.74 32.87
CA LYS A 87 -12.04 -11.55 33.93
C LYS A 87 -11.28 -11.38 35.24
N ASN A 88 -9.95 -11.35 35.19
CA ASN A 88 -9.08 -11.12 36.34
C ASN A 88 -9.15 -9.66 36.84
N ILE A 89 -9.42 -8.66 35.97
CA ILE A 89 -9.65 -7.25 36.37
C ILE A 89 -10.97 -7.08 37.12
N ALA A 90 -11.99 -7.89 36.83
CA ALA A 90 -13.20 -7.92 37.65
C ALA A 90 -12.90 -8.47 39.07
N ASP A 91 -12.00 -9.45 39.16
CA ASP A 91 -11.58 -10.06 40.44
C ASP A 91 -10.51 -9.20 41.15
N VAL A 92 -9.68 -8.45 40.41
CA VAL A 92 -8.66 -7.51 40.93
C VAL A 92 -9.27 -6.18 41.35
N SER A 93 -10.52 -5.90 41.03
CA SER A 93 -11.25 -4.72 41.54
C SER A 93 -11.31 -4.69 43.10
N GLU A 94 -11.10 -5.81 43.75
CA GLU A 94 -10.97 -5.90 45.22
C GLU A 94 -9.53 -5.66 45.72
N GLN A 95 -8.50 -5.82 44.91
CA GLN A 95 -7.08 -5.62 45.28
C GLN A 95 -6.52 -4.22 44.97
N VAL A 96 -7.28 -3.32 44.40
CA VAL A 96 -6.85 -1.96 44.02
C VAL A 96 -6.80 -0.98 45.24
N THR A 97 -6.54 -1.46 46.43
CA THR A 97 -6.32 -0.61 47.58
C THR A 97 -5.06 0.24 47.46
N GLY A 98 -4.07 -0.14 46.66
CA GLY A 98 -2.86 0.61 46.38
C GLY A 98 -2.99 1.73 45.35
N LEU A 99 -3.89 1.56 44.36
CA LEU A 99 -4.18 2.59 43.34
C LEU A 99 -5.18 3.66 43.81
N ARG A 100 -5.86 3.43 44.92
CA ARG A 100 -6.84 4.40 45.49
C ARG A 100 -6.20 5.79 45.68
N GLY A 101 -4.97 5.88 46.20
CA GLY A 101 -4.30 7.15 46.44
C GLY A 101 -3.93 7.92 45.17
N ILE A 102 -3.66 7.23 44.08
CA ILE A 102 -3.30 7.85 42.79
C ILE A 102 -4.56 8.35 42.07
N LEU A 103 -5.66 7.60 42.15
CA LEU A 103 -6.93 7.97 41.49
C LEU A 103 -7.76 9.02 42.26
N ASP A 104 -7.43 9.34 43.49
CA ASP A 104 -8.08 10.41 44.26
C ASP A 104 -7.64 11.83 43.81
N ASN A 105 -6.51 11.93 43.13
CA ASN A 105 -6.05 13.20 42.55
C ASN A 105 -6.58 13.36 41.12
N LYS A 106 -7.28 14.51 40.89
CA LYS A 106 -7.83 14.85 39.55
C LYS A 106 -6.78 14.86 38.45
N GLN A 107 -5.57 15.33 38.77
CA GLN A 107 -4.48 15.43 37.81
C GLN A 107 -3.92 14.02 37.45
N ALA A 108 -3.77 13.16 38.45
CA ALA A 108 -3.31 11.78 38.23
C ALA A 108 -4.35 10.95 37.43
N ARG A 109 -5.65 11.19 37.65
CA ARG A 109 -6.72 10.57 36.82
C ARG A 109 -6.65 11.00 35.35
N GLY A 110 -6.40 12.29 35.10
CA GLY A 110 -6.20 12.81 33.74
C GLY A 110 -5.05 12.12 33.05
N ALA A 111 -3.87 12.13 33.70
CA ALA A 111 -2.65 11.49 33.20
C ALA A 111 -2.84 10.00 32.93
N PHE A 112 -3.56 9.27 33.81
CA PHE A 112 -3.85 7.85 33.60
C PHE A 112 -4.70 7.61 32.35
N GLY A 113 -5.74 8.41 32.14
CA GLY A 113 -6.60 8.28 30.97
C GLY A 113 -5.86 8.61 29.67
N GLU A 114 -5.03 9.64 29.68
CA GLU A 114 -4.16 10.00 28.55
C GLU A 114 -3.15 8.88 28.26
N PHE A 115 -2.45 8.36 29.28
CA PHE A 115 -1.49 7.26 29.13
C PHE A 115 -2.14 6.01 28.53
N GLN A 116 -3.31 5.62 29.05
CA GLN A 116 -4.03 4.45 28.51
C GLN A 116 -4.49 4.66 27.06
N LEU A 117 -4.93 5.88 26.72
CA LEU A 117 -5.23 6.23 25.34
C LEU A 117 -4.01 6.12 24.43
N GLU A 118 -2.87 6.66 24.87
CA GLU A 118 -1.61 6.61 24.13
C GLU A 118 -1.15 5.16 23.89
N GLU A 119 -1.23 4.32 24.90
CA GLU A 119 -0.87 2.91 24.79
C GLU A 119 -1.76 2.16 23.80
N LEU A 120 -3.08 2.34 23.89
CA LEU A 120 -4.03 1.68 22.99
C LEU A 120 -3.84 2.10 21.54
N VAL A 121 -3.68 3.40 21.28
CA VAL A 121 -3.53 3.93 19.92
C VAL A 121 -2.19 3.53 19.31
N SER A 122 -1.08 3.66 20.05
CA SER A 122 0.26 3.31 19.56
C SER A 122 0.43 1.82 19.29
N ASN A 123 -0.22 0.96 20.06
CA ASN A 123 -0.20 -0.48 19.82
C ASN A 123 -1.08 -0.92 18.63
N ALA A 124 -2.11 -0.14 18.29
CA ALA A 124 -3.05 -0.50 17.23
C ALA A 124 -2.68 0.07 15.87
N LEU A 125 -2.13 1.30 15.81
CA LEU A 125 -1.94 2.06 14.58
C LEU A 125 -0.44 2.33 14.29
N PRO A 126 -0.05 2.49 13.00
CA PRO A 126 1.30 2.91 12.64
C PRO A 126 1.58 4.35 13.08
N SER A 127 2.83 4.68 13.39
CA SER A 127 3.26 5.96 13.96
C SER A 127 2.87 7.20 13.13
N GLY A 128 2.69 7.05 11.82
CA GLY A 128 2.23 8.15 10.94
C GLY A 128 0.72 8.45 10.99
N ALA A 129 -0.09 7.51 11.54
CA ALA A 129 -1.54 7.55 11.51
C ALA A 129 -2.18 8.41 12.61
N TYR A 130 -1.41 8.88 13.59
CA TYR A 130 -1.90 9.64 14.72
C TYR A 130 -0.91 10.71 15.18
N GLN A 131 -1.39 11.59 16.01
CA GLN A 131 -0.58 12.62 16.71
C GLN A 131 -1.17 12.87 18.08
N PHE A 132 -0.37 12.65 19.12
CA PHE A 132 -0.75 13.00 20.49
C PHE A 132 -0.57 14.49 20.74
N GLN A 133 -1.40 15.02 21.64
CA GLN A 133 -1.36 16.39 22.09
C GLN A 133 -1.36 17.41 20.92
N ALA A 134 -2.17 17.14 19.89
CA ALA A 134 -2.24 17.95 18.69
C ALA A 134 -2.94 19.29 18.96
N THR A 135 -2.32 20.40 18.56
CA THR A 135 -2.92 21.73 18.66
C THR A 135 -3.68 22.03 17.37
N LEU A 136 -4.96 22.33 17.48
CA LEU A 136 -5.84 22.67 16.37
C LEU A 136 -5.81 24.18 16.06
N SER A 137 -6.38 24.58 14.92
CA SER A 137 -6.40 25.98 14.45
C SER A 137 -7.04 26.96 15.47
N ASN A 138 -7.99 26.49 16.26
CA ASN A 138 -8.64 27.26 17.32
C ASN A 138 -7.81 27.38 18.61
N GLY A 139 -6.55 26.91 18.60
CA GLY A 139 -5.63 26.94 19.75
C GLY A 139 -5.96 25.90 20.83
N LYS A 140 -6.94 25.01 20.63
CA LYS A 140 -7.25 23.91 21.56
C LYS A 140 -6.36 22.72 21.29
N ARG A 141 -5.96 22.05 22.37
CA ARG A 141 -5.09 20.89 22.33
C ARG A 141 -5.93 19.62 22.54
N ALA A 142 -5.90 18.74 21.56
CA ALA A 142 -6.55 17.44 21.61
C ALA A 142 -5.61 16.38 22.15
N ASP A 143 -6.10 15.43 22.95
CA ASP A 143 -5.27 14.35 23.51
C ASP A 143 -4.70 13.46 22.41
N CYS A 144 -5.51 13.11 21.42
CA CYS A 144 -5.07 12.39 20.23
C CYS A 144 -5.84 12.85 18.99
N LEU A 145 -5.11 13.04 17.88
CA LEU A 145 -5.66 13.29 16.55
C LEU A 145 -5.31 12.11 15.65
N LEU A 146 -6.31 11.37 15.18
CA LEU A 146 -6.17 10.34 14.18
C LEU A 146 -6.15 10.99 12.80
N LYS A 147 -5.09 10.75 12.02
CA LYS A 147 -4.91 11.31 10.67
C LYS A 147 -5.59 10.43 9.62
N LEU A 148 -6.91 10.27 9.74
CA LEU A 148 -7.67 9.49 8.77
C LEU A 148 -7.74 10.23 7.42
N PRO A 149 -7.77 9.48 6.30
CA PRO A 149 -8.02 10.06 4.99
C PRO A 149 -9.41 10.68 4.91
N ASP A 150 -9.58 11.66 4.07
CA ASP A 150 -10.87 12.28 3.81
C ASP A 150 -11.61 11.53 2.67
N PRO A 151 -12.87 11.13 2.85
CA PRO A 151 -13.66 11.10 4.06
C PRO A 151 -13.30 9.95 5.02
N PRO A 152 -13.41 10.05 6.35
CA PRO A 152 -14.08 11.09 7.15
C PRO A 152 -13.18 12.25 7.58
N GLY A 153 -11.87 12.23 7.28
CA GLY A 153 -10.92 13.25 7.70
C GLY A 153 -10.35 13.04 9.12
N PRO A 154 -9.45 13.93 9.56
CA PRO A 154 -8.79 13.84 10.86
C PRO A 154 -9.80 13.81 12.01
N THR A 155 -9.74 12.78 12.87
CA THR A 155 -10.70 12.54 13.94
C THR A 155 -10.04 12.70 15.30
N VAL A 156 -10.64 13.52 16.17
CA VAL A 156 -10.13 13.76 17.53
C VAL A 156 -10.63 12.70 18.49
N ILE A 157 -9.74 12.25 19.38
CA ILE A 157 -10.07 11.49 20.60
C ILE A 157 -9.67 12.32 21.80
N ASP A 158 -10.59 12.49 22.74
CA ASP A 158 -10.36 13.20 23.98
C ASP A 158 -10.68 12.29 25.17
N SER A 159 -9.73 12.12 26.08
CA SER A 159 -9.85 11.24 27.26
C SER A 159 -10.58 11.93 28.39
N LYS A 160 -11.65 11.33 28.88
CA LYS A 160 -12.43 11.83 30.02
C LYS A 160 -12.73 10.73 31.02
N PHE A 161 -12.25 10.92 32.24
CA PHE A 161 -12.41 9.96 33.32
C PHE A 161 -13.33 10.51 34.43
N PRO A 162 -14.67 10.41 34.31
CA PRO A 162 -15.63 10.93 35.28
C PRO A 162 -15.77 10.02 36.52
N LEU A 163 -14.63 9.57 37.09
CA LEU A 163 -14.56 8.61 38.18
C LEU A 163 -15.23 9.11 39.46
N GLU A 164 -15.12 10.38 39.75
CA GLU A 164 -15.61 10.94 41.00
C GLU A 164 -17.15 10.93 41.06
N SER A 165 -17.83 11.35 40.01
CA SER A 165 -19.27 11.29 39.93
C SER A 165 -19.79 9.84 39.84
N TYR A 166 -19.03 8.93 39.21
CA TYR A 166 -19.34 7.49 39.20
C TYR A 166 -19.23 6.90 40.60
N ARG A 167 -18.14 7.16 41.34
CA ARG A 167 -17.99 6.71 42.74
C ARG A 167 -19.17 7.17 43.62
N ARG A 168 -19.53 8.45 43.59
CA ARG A 168 -20.70 8.97 44.32
C ARG A 168 -21.97 8.20 43.95
N LEU A 169 -22.13 7.82 42.71
CA LEU A 169 -23.28 7.03 42.27
C LEU A 169 -23.28 5.61 42.86
N ILE A 170 -22.12 4.95 42.89
CA ILE A 170 -22.01 3.57 43.41
C ILE A 170 -22.10 3.56 44.94
N GLU A 171 -21.51 4.52 45.64
CA GLU A 171 -21.43 4.60 47.07
C GLU A 171 -22.69 5.25 47.68
N ALA A 172 -23.69 5.62 46.86
CA ALA A 172 -24.92 6.26 47.34
C ALA A 172 -25.67 5.36 48.36
N PRO A 173 -25.98 5.86 49.56
CA PRO A 173 -26.48 5.06 50.67
C PRO A 173 -27.91 4.58 50.49
N ASP A 174 -28.72 5.30 49.74
CA ASP A 174 -30.13 4.96 49.52
C ASP A 174 -30.60 5.26 48.09
N ALA A 175 -31.83 4.91 47.76
CA ALA A 175 -32.39 5.08 46.43
C ALA A 175 -32.52 6.52 45.97
N ASP A 176 -32.83 7.43 46.88
CA ASP A 176 -33.00 8.85 46.56
C ASP A 176 -31.66 9.55 46.34
N ALA A 177 -30.68 9.29 47.19
CA ALA A 177 -29.31 9.72 47.00
C ALA A 177 -28.75 9.16 45.67
N ARG A 178 -28.98 7.87 45.36
CA ARG A 178 -28.58 7.24 44.09
C ARG A 178 -29.22 7.93 42.89
N LYS A 179 -30.50 8.28 42.97
CA LYS A 179 -31.20 9.00 41.89
C LYS A 179 -30.59 10.38 41.67
N THR A 180 -30.22 11.09 42.74
CA THR A 180 -29.56 12.39 42.67
C THR A 180 -28.16 12.28 42.07
N CYS A 181 -27.33 11.33 42.54
CA CYS A 181 -25.99 11.06 41.99
C CYS A 181 -26.06 10.65 40.52
N ARG A 182 -27.08 9.87 40.13
CA ARG A 182 -27.28 9.47 38.73
C ARG A 182 -27.53 10.68 37.82
N ARG A 183 -28.31 11.66 38.27
CA ARG A 183 -28.53 12.91 37.53
C ARG A 183 -27.26 13.74 37.41
N GLN A 184 -26.47 13.84 38.50
CA GLN A 184 -25.20 14.55 38.49
C GLN A 184 -24.20 13.92 37.54
N PHE A 185 -24.06 12.58 37.60
CA PHE A 185 -23.20 11.85 36.70
C PHE A 185 -23.59 12.06 35.23
N ALA A 186 -24.88 11.97 34.90
CA ALA A 186 -25.38 12.27 33.56
C ALA A 186 -25.08 13.71 33.13
N GLY A 187 -25.21 14.68 34.02
CA GLY A 187 -24.88 16.08 33.77
C GLY A 187 -23.40 16.32 33.48
N ASP A 188 -22.53 15.64 34.22
CA ASP A 188 -21.08 15.70 33.99
C ASP A 188 -20.70 15.16 32.61
N ILE A 189 -21.25 13.98 32.25
CA ILE A 189 -21.03 13.40 30.91
C ILE A 189 -21.56 14.33 29.81
N ALA A 190 -22.77 14.88 29.98
CA ALA A 190 -23.35 15.80 29.02
C ALA A 190 -22.45 17.02 28.79
N THR A 191 -21.87 17.57 29.85
CA THR A 191 -20.94 18.70 29.81
C THR A 191 -19.67 18.35 29.04
N HIS A 192 -19.14 17.14 29.24
CA HIS A 192 -17.98 16.65 28.50
C HIS A 192 -18.28 16.48 27.01
N LEU A 193 -19.43 15.91 26.64
CA LEU A 193 -19.85 15.77 25.25
C LEU A 193 -19.95 17.11 24.54
N ASP A 194 -20.61 18.10 25.18
CA ASP A 194 -20.76 19.44 24.62
C ASP A 194 -19.40 20.15 24.47
N ALA A 195 -18.53 20.02 25.46
CA ALA A 195 -17.20 20.61 25.42
C ALA A 195 -16.33 20.00 24.31
N ILE A 196 -16.39 18.67 24.10
CA ILE A 196 -15.66 17.99 23.03
C ILE A 196 -16.19 18.44 21.66
N ALA A 197 -17.50 18.43 21.46
CA ALA A 197 -18.13 18.88 20.22
C ALA A 197 -17.69 20.29 19.83
N GLN A 198 -17.79 21.24 20.79
CA GLN A 198 -17.43 22.62 20.53
C GLN A 198 -15.95 22.90 20.31
N LYS A 199 -15.07 22.10 20.92
CA LYS A 199 -13.62 22.31 20.85
C LYS A 199 -12.97 21.65 19.66
N TYR A 200 -13.48 20.50 19.25
CA TYR A 200 -12.72 19.60 18.39
C TYR A 200 -13.41 19.21 17.08
N ILE A 201 -14.69 19.53 16.90
CA ILE A 201 -15.37 19.40 15.61
C ILE A 201 -15.28 20.74 14.88
N ILE A 202 -14.28 20.85 13.98
CA ILE A 202 -13.97 22.08 13.25
C ILE A 202 -14.17 21.84 11.76
N THR A 203 -15.12 22.55 11.16
CA THR A 203 -15.43 22.42 9.74
C THR A 203 -14.20 22.69 8.87
N GLY A 204 -13.85 21.74 8.01
CA GLY A 204 -12.71 21.85 7.09
C GLY A 204 -11.34 21.53 7.71
N GLU A 205 -11.25 21.20 8.99
CA GLU A 205 -10.01 20.79 9.66
C GLU A 205 -10.13 19.39 10.25
N THR A 206 -11.23 19.10 10.95
CA THR A 206 -11.46 17.80 11.58
C THR A 206 -12.70 17.13 11.01
N SER A 207 -12.81 15.83 11.25
CA SER A 207 -14.02 15.07 10.97
C SER A 207 -15.24 15.70 11.66
N GLU A 208 -16.42 15.50 11.08
CA GLU A 208 -17.69 15.86 11.72
C GLU A 208 -17.98 15.04 12.99
N ASN A 209 -17.11 14.10 13.34
CA ASN A 209 -17.23 13.22 14.49
C ASN A 209 -15.99 13.32 15.37
N ALA A 210 -16.18 13.14 16.69
CA ALA A 210 -15.11 13.00 17.66
C ALA A 210 -15.36 11.80 18.57
N LEU A 211 -14.34 11.32 19.26
CA LEU A 211 -14.45 10.23 20.22
C LEU A 211 -14.19 10.76 21.63
N MET A 212 -15.06 10.40 22.57
CA MET A 212 -14.84 10.56 23.99
C MET A 212 -14.36 9.25 24.58
N PHE A 213 -13.07 9.13 24.88
CA PHE A 213 -12.50 7.94 25.50
C PHE A 213 -12.76 7.95 26.99
N VAL A 214 -13.40 6.90 27.49
CA VAL A 214 -13.65 6.66 28.91
C VAL A 214 -12.77 5.49 29.35
N PRO A 215 -11.71 5.71 30.15
CA PRO A 215 -10.72 4.67 30.49
C PRO A 215 -11.24 3.67 31.54
N SER A 216 -12.50 3.27 31.43
CA SER A 216 -13.15 2.30 32.33
C SER A 216 -14.35 1.65 31.66
N GLU A 217 -14.32 0.32 31.55
CA GLU A 217 -15.44 -0.48 31.04
C GLU A 217 -16.68 -0.37 31.94
N SER A 218 -16.49 -0.27 33.26
CA SER A 218 -17.59 -0.15 34.20
C SER A 218 -18.37 1.16 34.06
N ILE A 219 -17.65 2.28 33.84
CA ILE A 219 -18.27 3.60 33.61
C ILE A 219 -18.97 3.60 32.23
N TYR A 220 -18.34 3.04 31.22
CA TYR A 220 -18.95 2.89 29.90
C TYR A 220 -20.24 2.07 29.95
N SER A 221 -20.22 0.94 30.67
CA SER A 221 -21.38 0.08 30.85
C SER A 221 -22.51 0.81 31.61
N GLU A 222 -22.21 1.56 32.67
CA GLU A 222 -23.21 2.36 33.41
C GLU A 222 -23.87 3.39 32.48
N ILE A 223 -23.08 4.08 31.65
CA ILE A 223 -23.61 5.08 30.68
C ILE A 223 -24.59 4.40 29.73
N HIS A 224 -24.20 3.29 29.11
CA HIS A 224 -25.01 2.64 28.08
C HIS A 224 -26.24 1.88 28.65
N SER A 225 -26.13 1.34 29.87
CA SER A 225 -27.21 0.55 30.48
C SER A 225 -28.26 1.41 31.16
N HIS A 226 -27.88 2.57 31.71
CA HIS A 226 -28.76 3.34 32.59
C HIS A 226 -28.99 4.81 32.19
N HIS A 227 -28.28 5.29 31.15
CA HIS A 227 -28.32 6.72 30.75
C HIS A 227 -28.60 6.85 29.24
N GLU A 228 -29.71 6.29 28.77
CA GLU A 228 -30.11 6.31 27.36
C GLU A 228 -30.15 7.77 26.80
N ALA A 229 -30.62 8.75 27.58
CA ALA A 229 -30.64 10.13 27.15
C ALA A 229 -29.25 10.70 26.85
N ILE A 230 -28.21 10.26 27.57
CA ILE A 230 -26.80 10.63 27.31
C ILE A 230 -26.28 9.97 26.04
N VAL A 231 -26.58 8.68 25.82
CA VAL A 231 -26.24 7.98 24.60
C VAL A 231 -26.88 8.67 23.40
N GLN A 232 -28.15 9.03 23.47
CA GLN A 232 -28.83 9.79 22.42
C GLN A 232 -28.22 11.20 22.21
N LYS A 233 -27.80 11.86 23.28
CA LYS A 233 -27.09 13.15 23.21
C LYS A 233 -25.73 12.96 22.50
N SER A 234 -24.97 11.90 22.81
CA SER A 234 -23.69 11.66 22.18
C SER A 234 -23.82 11.53 20.66
N TYR A 235 -24.84 10.81 20.17
CA TYR A 235 -25.11 10.70 18.74
C TYR A 235 -25.50 12.04 18.10
N ARG A 236 -26.31 12.85 18.77
CA ARG A 236 -26.71 14.18 18.25
C ARG A 236 -25.55 15.17 18.21
N SER A 237 -24.65 15.11 19.19
CA SER A 237 -23.45 15.96 19.23
C SER A 237 -22.31 15.40 18.37
N ARG A 238 -22.49 14.22 17.73
CA ARG A 238 -21.48 13.52 16.95
C ARG A 238 -20.20 13.20 17.74
N VAL A 239 -20.33 13.03 19.04
CA VAL A 239 -19.24 12.63 19.94
C VAL A 239 -19.55 11.25 20.47
N TYR A 240 -18.87 10.23 19.95
CA TYR A 240 -19.12 8.83 20.32
C TYR A 240 -18.32 8.47 21.56
N ILE A 241 -19.00 7.88 22.55
CA ILE A 241 -18.39 7.42 23.79
C ILE A 241 -17.76 6.06 23.51
N VAL A 242 -16.49 5.88 23.86
CA VAL A 242 -15.75 4.64 23.66
C VAL A 242 -15.02 4.22 24.93
N SER A 243 -15.03 2.92 25.21
CA SER A 243 -14.26 2.26 26.28
C SER A 243 -12.92 1.74 25.74
N PRO A 244 -12.02 1.21 26.57
CA PRO A 244 -10.80 0.56 26.10
C PRO A 244 -11.06 -0.53 25.05
N SER A 245 -12.02 -1.40 25.28
CA SER A 245 -12.37 -2.50 24.35
C SER A 245 -12.97 -1.99 23.05
N THR A 246 -13.89 -1.03 23.11
CA THR A 246 -14.52 -0.48 21.91
C THR A 246 -13.55 0.41 21.12
N LEU A 247 -12.68 1.16 21.79
CA LEU A 247 -11.61 1.92 21.15
C LEU A 247 -10.65 0.97 20.43
N TRP A 248 -10.21 -0.11 21.08
CA TRP A 248 -9.36 -1.11 20.47
C TRP A 248 -9.98 -1.71 19.19
N ALA A 249 -11.24 -2.10 19.25
CA ALA A 249 -11.96 -2.61 18.08
C ALA A 249 -12.04 -1.58 16.95
N THR A 250 -12.31 -0.32 17.30
CA THR A 250 -12.36 0.80 16.36
C THR A 250 -10.99 1.03 15.71
N MET A 251 -9.91 1.05 16.50
CA MET A 251 -8.54 1.22 15.99
C MET A 251 -8.13 0.09 15.03
N ASN A 252 -8.49 -1.17 15.34
CA ASN A 252 -8.22 -2.28 14.44
C ASN A 252 -8.96 -2.14 13.09
N THR A 253 -10.20 -1.64 13.13
CA THR A 253 -10.95 -1.34 11.90
C THR A 253 -10.28 -0.21 11.11
N MET A 254 -9.86 0.85 11.77
CA MET A 254 -9.15 1.97 11.15
C MET A 254 -7.79 1.56 10.57
N ARG A 255 -7.09 0.64 11.24
CA ARG A 255 -5.83 0.06 10.71
C ARG A 255 -6.02 -0.56 9.33
N ALA A 256 -7.15 -1.23 9.09
CA ALA A 256 -7.46 -1.77 7.76
C ALA A 256 -7.61 -0.65 6.73
N ILE A 257 -8.29 0.45 7.07
CA ILE A 257 -8.44 1.62 6.20
C ILE A 257 -7.07 2.23 5.86
N PHE A 258 -6.21 2.44 6.85
CA PHE A 258 -4.84 2.96 6.62
C PHE A 258 -4.04 2.05 5.69
N ARG A 259 -4.15 0.74 5.87
CA ARG A 259 -3.49 -0.21 4.98
C ARG A 259 -3.99 -0.12 3.55
N ASP A 260 -5.30 -0.01 3.36
CA ASP A 260 -5.91 0.09 2.02
C ASP A 260 -5.50 1.38 1.31
N VAL A 261 -5.44 2.51 2.02
CA VAL A 261 -4.96 3.79 1.47
C VAL A 261 -3.49 3.67 1.06
N HIS A 262 -2.64 3.15 1.93
CA HIS A 262 -1.23 2.97 1.63
C HIS A 262 -1.00 2.02 0.44
N MET A 263 -1.80 0.96 0.32
CA MET A 263 -1.76 0.06 -0.85
C MET A 263 -2.16 0.77 -2.14
N ARG A 264 -3.15 1.68 -2.12
CA ARG A 264 -3.54 2.47 -3.29
C ARG A 264 -2.43 3.44 -3.71
N GLU A 265 -1.83 4.16 -2.76
CA GLU A 265 -0.69 5.04 -3.03
C GLU A 265 0.49 4.28 -3.66
N GLN A 266 0.80 3.09 -3.17
CA GLN A 266 1.82 2.22 -3.75
C GLN A 266 1.44 1.75 -5.17
N ALA A 267 0.18 1.40 -5.40
CA ALA A 267 -0.30 1.00 -6.71
C ALA A 267 -0.17 2.13 -7.75
N ASP A 268 -0.47 3.37 -7.37
CA ASP A 268 -0.32 4.55 -8.24
C ASP A 268 1.15 4.79 -8.61
N ILE A 269 2.07 4.65 -7.65
CA ILE A 269 3.52 4.73 -7.89
C ILE A 269 3.97 3.65 -8.87
N ILE A 270 3.56 2.40 -8.65
CA ILE A 270 3.89 1.28 -9.53
C ILE A 270 3.33 1.51 -10.94
N GLN A 271 2.10 1.97 -11.06
CA GLN A 271 1.48 2.26 -12.35
C GLN A 271 2.25 3.32 -13.13
N ASN A 272 2.66 4.40 -12.48
CA ASN A 272 3.47 5.44 -13.10
C ASN A 272 4.85 4.92 -13.57
N GLU A 273 5.47 4.04 -12.79
CA GLU A 273 6.75 3.44 -13.14
C GLU A 273 6.63 2.45 -14.32
N VAL A 274 5.53 1.70 -14.38
CA VAL A 274 5.20 0.83 -15.52
C VAL A 274 5.02 1.65 -16.81
N VAL A 275 4.34 2.79 -16.75
CA VAL A 275 4.19 3.69 -17.91
C VAL A 275 5.55 4.16 -18.42
N ARG A 276 6.45 4.61 -17.52
CA ARG A 276 7.81 5.02 -17.89
C ARG A 276 8.61 3.89 -18.51
N MET A 277 8.49 2.68 -17.96
CA MET A 277 9.16 1.49 -18.50
C MET A 277 8.66 1.15 -19.91
N LEU A 278 7.35 1.29 -20.17
CA LEU A 278 6.79 1.08 -21.51
C LEU A 278 7.31 2.12 -22.53
N GLU A 279 7.49 3.38 -22.11
CA GLU A 279 8.12 4.39 -22.94
C GLU A 279 9.59 4.06 -23.26
N ASP A 280 10.34 3.52 -22.28
CA ASP A 280 11.73 3.07 -22.49
C ASP A 280 11.79 1.89 -23.48
N VAL A 281 10.88 0.95 -23.38
CA VAL A 281 10.74 -0.17 -24.34
C VAL A 281 10.46 0.37 -25.75
N GLY A 282 9.58 1.35 -25.88
CA GLY A 282 9.31 2.02 -27.15
C GLY A 282 10.58 2.69 -27.75
N ARG A 283 11.36 3.37 -26.90
CA ARG A 283 12.66 3.95 -27.32
C ARG A 283 13.65 2.89 -27.76
N LEU A 284 13.68 1.74 -27.08
CA LEU A 284 14.53 0.62 -27.44
C LEU A 284 14.12 0.02 -28.78
N ASP A 285 12.82 -0.18 -29.03
CA ASP A 285 12.31 -0.68 -30.32
C ASP A 285 12.71 0.24 -31.48
N HIS A 286 12.58 1.55 -31.30
CA HIS A 286 13.05 2.52 -32.28
C HIS A 286 14.55 2.40 -32.61
N ARG A 287 15.38 2.17 -31.58
CA ARG A 287 16.84 1.99 -31.77
C ARG A 287 17.13 0.68 -32.50
N ILE A 288 16.44 -0.40 -32.19
CA ILE A 288 16.57 -1.69 -32.88
C ILE A 288 16.20 -1.53 -34.35
N ASN A 289 15.08 -0.92 -34.66
CA ASN A 289 14.65 -0.65 -36.03
C ASN A 289 15.68 0.21 -36.82
N SER A 290 16.31 1.17 -36.17
CA SER A 290 17.38 1.97 -36.78
C SER A 290 18.65 1.16 -37.07
N LEU A 291 19.03 0.27 -36.14
CA LEU A 291 20.15 -0.66 -36.31
C LEU A 291 19.89 -1.66 -37.45
N GLU A 292 18.70 -2.21 -37.57
CA GLU A 292 18.31 -3.09 -38.67
C GLU A 292 18.45 -2.42 -40.04
N ARG A 293 18.03 -1.14 -40.14
CA ARG A 293 18.19 -0.36 -41.38
C ARG A 293 19.67 -0.15 -41.74
N THR A 294 20.48 0.21 -40.73
CA THR A 294 21.91 0.42 -40.90
C THR A 294 22.60 -0.88 -41.32
N TYR A 295 22.24 -2.00 -40.71
CA TYR A 295 22.77 -3.34 -41.06
C TYR A 295 22.40 -3.73 -42.49
N SER A 296 21.18 -3.51 -42.92
CA SER A 296 20.75 -3.75 -44.30
C SER A 296 21.55 -2.89 -45.30
N GLN A 297 21.75 -1.60 -45.00
CA GLN A 297 22.56 -0.70 -45.85
C GLN A 297 24.01 -1.19 -45.93
N MET A 298 24.62 -1.64 -44.85
CA MET A 298 25.95 -2.19 -44.84
C MET A 298 26.03 -3.46 -45.73
N GLY A 299 25.00 -4.31 -45.68
CA GLY A 299 24.91 -5.48 -46.55
C GLY A 299 24.91 -5.11 -48.05
N GLU A 300 24.21 -4.04 -48.43
CA GLU A 300 24.23 -3.55 -49.81
C GLU A 300 25.60 -3.00 -50.22
N GLU A 301 26.26 -2.27 -49.34
CA GLU A 301 27.61 -1.75 -49.61
C GLU A 301 28.61 -2.89 -49.75
N PHE A 302 28.58 -3.92 -48.92
CA PHE A 302 29.40 -5.14 -49.10
C PHE A 302 29.16 -5.81 -50.44
N ARG A 303 27.90 -5.89 -50.91
CA ARG A 303 27.57 -6.44 -52.23
C ARG A 303 28.20 -5.60 -53.35
N LYS A 304 28.15 -4.30 -53.26
CA LYS A 304 28.79 -3.38 -54.25
C LYS A 304 30.32 -3.55 -54.29
N VAL A 305 30.94 -3.64 -53.10
CA VAL A 305 32.37 -3.91 -53.00
C VAL A 305 32.73 -5.24 -53.66
N ARG A 306 31.95 -6.32 -53.40
CA ARG A 306 32.17 -7.64 -54.02
C ARG A 306 32.07 -7.59 -55.55
N ILE A 307 31.03 -6.92 -56.09
CA ILE A 307 30.90 -6.71 -57.54
C ILE A 307 32.12 -5.98 -58.12
N SER A 308 32.62 -4.97 -57.41
CA SER A 308 33.80 -4.21 -57.86
C SER A 308 35.05 -5.08 -57.82
N THR A 309 35.23 -5.89 -56.78
CA THR A 309 36.35 -6.82 -56.66
C THR A 309 36.31 -7.87 -57.79
N ASP A 310 35.14 -8.48 -58.08
CA ASP A 310 34.98 -9.42 -59.17
C ASP A 310 35.33 -8.82 -60.54
N LYS A 311 34.98 -7.57 -60.77
CA LYS A 311 35.37 -6.83 -62.00
C LYS A 311 36.89 -6.64 -62.10
N ILE A 312 37.55 -6.33 -60.99
CA ILE A 312 39.01 -6.14 -60.94
C ILE A 312 39.69 -7.47 -61.22
N ILE A 313 39.24 -8.57 -60.59
CA ILE A 313 39.79 -9.90 -60.81
C ILE A 313 39.64 -10.33 -62.28
N LYS A 314 38.46 -10.12 -62.89
CA LYS A 314 38.23 -10.42 -64.30
C LYS A 314 39.10 -9.60 -65.23
N ARG A 315 39.32 -8.32 -64.92
CA ARG A 315 40.25 -7.50 -65.71
C ARG A 315 41.73 -7.95 -65.57
N GLY A 316 42.13 -8.32 -64.31
CA GLY A 316 43.47 -8.86 -64.06
C GLY A 316 43.72 -10.14 -64.84
N ALA A 317 42.76 -11.10 -64.81
CA ALA A 317 42.86 -12.35 -65.59
C ALA A 317 42.92 -12.09 -67.09
N GLY A 318 42.17 -11.06 -67.60
CA GLY A 318 42.24 -10.65 -69.00
C GLY A 318 43.58 -10.03 -69.38
N ILE A 319 44.24 -9.28 -68.50
CA ILE A 319 45.62 -8.79 -68.77
C ILE A 319 46.63 -9.94 -68.76
N GLU A 320 46.51 -10.82 -67.81
CA GLU A 320 47.41 -12.02 -67.73
C GLU A 320 47.30 -12.88 -68.99
N SER A 321 46.10 -13.10 -69.55
CA SER A 321 45.88 -13.79 -70.79
C SER A 321 46.50 -13.07 -72.00
N LEU A 322 46.47 -11.73 -72.03
CA LEU A 322 47.10 -10.93 -73.10
C LEU A 322 48.63 -11.00 -73.05
N GLU A 323 49.26 -11.03 -71.89
CA GLU A 323 50.67 -11.21 -71.71
C GLU A 323 51.14 -12.61 -72.15
N PHE A 324 50.35 -13.64 -71.89
CA PHE A 324 50.64 -14.97 -72.38
C PHE A 324 50.52 -15.12 -73.90
N GLU A 325 49.57 -14.52 -74.57
CA GLU A 325 49.43 -14.46 -76.01
C GLU A 325 50.56 -13.68 -76.69
N GLN A 326 51.02 -12.59 -76.12
CA GLN A 326 52.18 -11.88 -76.65
C GLN A 326 53.52 -12.64 -76.48
N SER A 327 53.63 -13.36 -75.39
CA SER A 327 54.82 -14.19 -75.15
C SER A 327 54.87 -15.45 -76.08
N ALA A 328 53.73 -15.98 -76.50
CA ALA A 328 53.61 -17.11 -77.42
C ALA A 328 53.83 -16.75 -78.91
N GLY A 329 53.54 -15.44 -79.27
CA GLY A 329 53.70 -14.96 -80.63
C GLY A 329 55.13 -14.59 -81.06
N THR A 330 56.14 -14.74 -80.19
CA THR A 330 57.53 -14.34 -80.45
C THR A 330 58.44 -15.51 -80.77
N ILE A 331 57.91 -16.78 -80.92
CA ILE A 331 58.66 -17.95 -81.27
C ILE A 331 58.15 -18.52 -82.63
N ASP A 332 58.36 -17.82 -83.72
CA ASP A 332 58.41 -18.45 -85.04
C ASP A 332 59.09 -17.51 -86.00
N ASN A 333 60.36 -17.70 -86.19
CA ASN A 333 60.97 -17.54 -87.52
C ASN A 333 62.24 -18.40 -87.66
N PRO A 334 62.15 -19.46 -88.38
CA PRO A 334 63.36 -20.18 -88.77
C PRO A 334 63.90 -19.58 -90.04
N THR A 335 65.17 -19.39 -90.01
CA THR A 335 66.03 -19.16 -91.16
C THR A 335 65.83 -20.24 -92.24
N ASN A 336 65.74 -19.78 -93.45
CA ASN A 336 66.28 -20.55 -94.54
C ASN A 336 66.94 -19.72 -95.65
N THR A 337 68.14 -20.21 -95.98
CA THR A 337 69.10 -19.92 -97.01
C THR A 337 70.00 -18.80 -96.78
#